data_385aff750a121ede3f3e88dde8d0d5ca
#
_entry.id   385aff750a121ede3f3e88dde8d0d5ca
#
_cell.length_a   1.000
_cell.length_b   1.000
_cell.length_c   1.000
_cell.angle_alpha   90.00
_cell.angle_beta   90.00
_cell.angle_gamma   90.00
#
_symmetry.space_group_name_H-M   'P 1'
#
loop_
_entity.id
_entity.type
_entity.pdbx_description
1 polymer ?
#
loop_
_entity_poly.entity_id
_entity_poly.type
_entity_poly.pdbx_seq_one_letter_code
_entity_poly.pdbx_strand_id
1 'polypeptide(L)'
;MAWTAYNLGSTGYNQAVAIGAMLRDKYNVTLRVIPGQNDVSRLLPLKSGRVDFTANGVATYFAQEGMFQFANPEWGPQPLRLLMTSNGLSNQAVAVAADTGITSFAELRGRRVPYVRAAPALNVSMEAYLACGGLTWDDVVRVDFPGYDAKWNGVINGDVDVAFGTTVSGPPFRLEASPRGINWLPAPHDDAGCWERMLAVGPYFTKHMATRGASISDDNPH
;
A
#
# COMPACT_ATOMS: atom_id res chain seq x y z
N MET A 1 25.94 2.64 2.19
CA MET A 1 24.64 3.24 1.85
C MET A 1 23.54 2.41 2.48
N ALA A 2 22.51 3.03 3.05
CA ALA A 2 21.40 2.32 3.67
C ALA A 2 20.04 2.88 3.20
N TRP A 3 19.05 2.01 3.07
CA TRP A 3 17.73 2.31 2.53
C TRP A 3 16.66 1.56 3.31
N THR A 4 15.59 2.22 3.75
CA THR A 4 14.42 1.57 4.34
C THR A 4 13.37 1.22 3.28
N ALA A 5 12.67 0.11 3.46
CA ALA A 5 11.53 -0.31 2.64
C ALA A 5 10.49 -1.00 3.52
N TYR A 6 9.34 -1.41 2.96
CA TYR A 6 8.39 -2.29 3.68
C TYR A 6 8.96 -3.69 3.88
N ASN A 7 8.17 -4.58 4.46
CA ASN A 7 8.54 -5.97 4.72
C ASN A 7 9.10 -6.67 3.47
N LEU A 8 9.84 -7.75 3.69
CA LEU A 8 10.35 -8.62 2.63
C LEU A 8 9.22 -9.01 1.66
N GLY A 9 9.53 -8.98 0.36
CA GLY A 9 8.56 -9.31 -0.69
C GLY A 9 7.59 -8.17 -1.04
N SER A 10 7.60 -7.04 -0.34
CA SER A 10 6.88 -5.86 -0.80
C SER A 10 7.52 -5.26 -2.05
N THR A 11 6.73 -4.57 -2.87
CA THR A 11 7.21 -3.97 -4.12
C THR A 11 8.43 -3.06 -3.88
N GLY A 12 8.35 -2.12 -2.92
CA GLY A 12 9.46 -1.22 -2.62
C GLY A 12 10.70 -1.94 -2.08
N TYR A 13 10.53 -3.05 -1.34
CA TYR A 13 11.65 -3.87 -0.89
C TYR A 13 12.36 -4.55 -2.08
N ASN A 14 11.58 -5.18 -2.96
CA ASN A 14 12.14 -5.87 -4.13
C ASN A 14 12.82 -4.90 -5.09
N GLN A 15 12.25 -3.71 -5.29
CA GLN A 15 12.86 -2.63 -6.07
C GLN A 15 14.19 -2.17 -5.45
N ALA A 16 14.23 -1.96 -4.14
CA ALA A 16 15.45 -1.56 -3.44
C ALA A 16 16.55 -2.64 -3.54
N VAL A 17 16.19 -3.93 -3.47
CA VAL A 17 17.12 -5.04 -3.67
C VAL A 17 17.67 -5.07 -5.10
N ALA A 18 16.82 -4.89 -6.10
CA ALA A 18 17.24 -4.86 -7.51
C ALA A 18 18.18 -3.66 -7.80
N ILE A 19 17.85 -2.48 -7.26
CA ILE A 19 18.71 -1.29 -7.35
C ILE A 19 20.06 -1.56 -6.64
N GLY A 20 20.02 -2.17 -5.47
CA GLY A 20 21.24 -2.54 -4.73
C GLY A 20 22.15 -3.51 -5.48
N ALA A 21 21.57 -4.49 -6.18
CA ALA A 21 22.31 -5.40 -7.04
C ALA A 21 22.99 -4.66 -8.19
N MET A 22 22.26 -3.77 -8.88
CA MET A 22 22.81 -2.94 -9.97
C MET A 22 23.91 -2.00 -9.47
N LEU A 23 23.75 -1.35 -8.32
CA LEU A 23 24.75 -0.46 -7.75
C LEU A 23 26.04 -1.19 -7.39
N ARG A 24 25.93 -2.41 -6.87
CA ARG A 24 27.09 -3.26 -6.58
C ARG A 24 27.81 -3.68 -7.85
N ASP A 25 27.06 -4.12 -8.86
CA ASP A 25 27.61 -4.62 -10.13
C ASP A 25 28.34 -3.51 -10.91
N LYS A 26 27.70 -2.34 -11.06
CA LYS A 26 28.24 -1.25 -11.90
C LYS A 26 29.18 -0.29 -11.19
N TYR A 27 29.01 -0.11 -9.87
CA TYR A 27 29.69 0.98 -9.14
C TYR A 27 30.43 0.48 -7.89
N ASN A 28 30.39 -0.85 -7.60
CA ASN A 28 30.94 -1.43 -6.38
C ASN A 28 30.40 -0.78 -5.10
N VAL A 29 29.12 -0.34 -5.13
CA VAL A 29 28.45 0.28 -3.99
C VAL A 29 27.51 -0.74 -3.34
N THR A 30 27.72 -1.01 -2.04
CA THR A 30 26.84 -1.88 -1.27
C THR A 30 25.66 -1.09 -0.71
N LEU A 31 24.43 -1.51 -1.08
CA LEU A 31 23.18 -1.01 -0.51
C LEU A 31 22.64 -2.01 0.52
N ARG A 32 22.47 -1.55 1.76
CA ARG A 32 21.78 -2.31 2.82
C ARG A 32 20.30 -1.91 2.83
N VAL A 33 19.41 -2.85 2.55
CA VAL A 33 17.97 -2.65 2.64
C VAL A 33 17.49 -3.06 4.03
N ILE A 34 16.79 -2.16 4.73
CA ILE A 34 16.28 -2.35 6.08
C ILE A 34 14.75 -2.39 6.02
N PRO A 35 14.11 -3.54 6.30
CA PRO A 35 12.67 -3.64 6.27
C PRO A 35 12.01 -2.91 7.45
N GLY A 36 10.88 -2.23 7.18
CA GLY A 36 9.99 -1.62 8.15
C GLY A 36 8.56 -2.13 7.99
N GLN A 37 7.78 -2.11 9.06
CA GLN A 37 6.42 -2.67 9.07
C GLN A 37 5.34 -1.67 8.69
N ASN A 38 5.61 -0.37 8.88
CA ASN A 38 4.67 0.73 8.68
C ASN A 38 5.40 2.01 8.23
N ASP A 39 4.66 3.09 8.02
CA ASP A 39 5.23 4.34 7.50
C ASP A 39 6.21 4.98 8.49
N VAL A 40 5.88 4.98 9.77
CA VAL A 40 6.73 5.55 10.82
C VAL A 40 8.05 4.79 10.93
N SER A 41 8.02 3.45 10.94
CA SER A 41 9.23 2.63 11.07
C SER A 41 10.18 2.74 9.87
N ARG A 42 9.67 3.16 8.70
CA ARG A 42 10.51 3.45 7.51
C ARG A 42 11.07 4.87 7.51
N LEU A 43 10.31 5.85 7.99
CA LEU A 43 10.70 7.26 7.96
C LEU A 43 11.52 7.68 9.19
N LEU A 44 11.34 7.04 10.34
CA LEU A 44 12.09 7.36 11.55
C LEU A 44 13.62 7.17 11.39
N PRO A 45 14.14 6.09 10.79
CA PRO A 45 15.57 5.98 10.52
C PRO A 45 16.10 7.06 9.57
N LEU A 46 15.29 7.50 8.59
CA LEU A 46 15.65 8.59 7.69
C LEU A 46 15.72 9.93 8.45
N LYS A 47 14.66 10.24 9.22
CA LYS A 47 14.62 11.44 10.09
C LYS A 47 15.83 11.52 11.03
N SER A 48 16.26 10.38 11.60
CA SER A 48 17.39 10.32 12.52
C SER A 48 18.77 10.22 11.86
N GLY A 49 18.84 10.28 10.53
CA GLY A 49 20.09 10.17 9.76
C GLY A 49 20.76 8.80 9.80
N ARG A 50 20.05 7.75 10.21
CA ARG A 50 20.58 6.36 10.23
C ARG A 50 20.56 5.73 8.84
N VAL A 51 19.74 6.22 7.95
CA VAL A 51 19.67 5.81 6.54
C VAL A 51 19.62 7.03 5.64
N ASP A 52 20.07 6.85 4.41
CA ASP A 52 20.14 7.93 3.42
C ASP A 52 18.87 8.01 2.57
N PHE A 53 18.14 6.89 2.42
CA PHE A 53 17.03 6.74 1.49
C PHE A 53 15.89 5.91 2.09
N THR A 54 14.70 6.07 1.49
CA THR A 54 13.53 5.24 1.78
C THR A 54 12.75 4.91 0.52
N ALA A 55 12.37 3.64 0.34
CA ALA A 55 11.36 3.23 -0.64
C ALA A 55 9.98 3.46 -0.01
N ASN A 56 9.28 4.49 -0.45
CA ASN A 56 8.02 4.92 0.13
C ASN A 56 7.01 5.32 -0.95
N GLY A 57 5.79 5.54 -0.56
CA GLY A 57 4.73 6.10 -1.37
C GLY A 57 4.26 7.45 -0.80
N VAL A 58 2.95 7.66 -0.74
CA VAL A 58 2.33 8.92 -0.30
C VAL A 58 2.67 9.29 1.16
N ALA A 59 3.14 8.36 1.99
CA ALA A 59 3.62 8.68 3.33
C ALA A 59 4.80 9.67 3.33
N THR A 60 5.58 9.77 2.24
CA THR A 60 6.59 10.83 2.06
C THR A 60 5.97 12.22 1.99
N TYR A 61 4.87 12.36 1.27
CA TYR A 61 4.09 13.60 1.23
C TYR A 61 3.54 13.95 2.62
N PHE A 62 2.95 12.98 3.31
CA PHE A 62 2.42 13.21 4.66
C PHE A 62 3.51 13.62 5.66
N ALA A 63 4.70 13.04 5.54
CA ALA A 63 5.83 13.43 6.39
C ALA A 63 6.41 14.80 6.02
N GLN A 64 6.43 15.16 4.75
CA GLN A 64 6.87 16.46 4.27
C GLN A 64 5.94 17.58 4.73
N GLU A 65 4.63 17.35 4.67
CA GLU A 65 3.62 18.33 5.07
C GLU A 65 3.27 18.26 6.58
N GLY A 66 3.86 17.34 7.34
CA GLY A 66 3.57 17.17 8.76
C GLY A 66 2.12 16.76 9.04
N MET A 67 1.61 15.76 8.30
CA MET A 67 0.23 15.29 8.41
C MET A 67 0.11 14.00 9.23
N PHE A 68 -1.06 13.72 9.79
CA PHE A 68 -1.37 12.48 10.54
C PHE A 68 -0.37 12.22 11.68
N GLN A 69 0.25 11.04 11.73
CA GLN A 69 1.27 10.71 12.74
C GLN A 69 2.50 11.61 12.68
N PHE A 70 2.72 12.30 11.56
CA PHE A 70 3.83 13.25 11.38
C PHE A 70 3.48 14.68 11.81
N ALA A 71 2.23 14.94 12.24
CA ALA A 71 1.76 16.25 12.66
C ALA A 71 2.20 16.67 14.08
N ASN A 72 2.85 15.77 14.83
CA ASN A 72 3.27 16.09 16.19
C ASN A 72 4.61 16.86 16.22
N PRO A 73 4.89 17.64 17.30
CA PRO A 73 6.10 18.47 17.38
C PRO A 73 7.42 17.69 17.29
N GLU A 74 7.42 16.39 17.66
CA GLU A 74 8.63 15.55 17.59
C GLU A 74 9.03 15.24 16.14
N TRP A 75 8.05 15.24 15.22
CA TRP A 75 8.30 15.00 13.80
C TRP A 75 8.58 16.30 13.05
N GLY A 76 7.60 17.19 12.99
CA GLY A 76 7.61 18.35 12.14
C GLY A 76 7.68 17.99 10.64
N PRO A 77 7.54 18.94 9.74
CA PRO A 77 7.74 18.74 8.30
C PRO A 77 9.14 18.23 7.98
N GLN A 78 9.26 17.16 7.20
CA GLN A 78 10.53 16.53 6.85
C GLN A 78 11.06 17.06 5.52
N PRO A 79 12.34 17.44 5.39
CA PRO A 79 12.93 17.99 4.16
C PRO A 79 13.25 16.88 3.15
N LEU A 80 12.23 16.16 2.70
CA LEU A 80 12.36 15.03 1.77
C LEU A 80 12.56 15.50 0.32
N ARG A 81 13.22 14.68 -0.48
CA ARG A 81 13.41 14.87 -1.91
C ARG A 81 13.07 13.59 -2.66
N LEU A 82 12.24 13.73 -3.69
CA LEU A 82 11.93 12.64 -4.60
C LEU A 82 13.10 12.43 -5.57
N LEU A 83 13.65 11.22 -5.59
CA LEU A 83 14.75 10.86 -6.50
C LEU A 83 14.24 10.12 -7.73
N MET A 84 13.28 9.20 -7.55
CA MET A 84 12.66 8.47 -8.64
C MET A 84 11.27 8.00 -8.27
N THR A 85 10.43 7.79 -9.27
CA THR A 85 9.17 7.06 -9.18
C THR A 85 9.20 5.87 -10.13
N SER A 86 8.47 4.80 -9.81
CA SER A 86 8.20 3.75 -10.78
C SER A 86 6.85 4.00 -11.43
N ASN A 87 6.84 3.94 -12.76
CA ASN A 87 5.62 3.90 -13.55
C ASN A 87 5.53 2.49 -14.15
N GLY A 88 4.63 1.67 -13.65
CA GLY A 88 4.62 0.24 -13.96
C GLY A 88 3.28 -0.23 -14.51
N LEU A 89 3.24 -1.51 -14.84
CA LEU A 89 2.03 -2.22 -15.31
C LEU A 89 1.18 -2.73 -14.14
N SER A 90 1.46 -2.26 -12.92
CA SER A 90 0.79 -2.65 -11.68
C SER A 90 -0.03 -1.51 -11.11
N ASN A 91 -0.95 -1.84 -10.23
CA ASN A 91 -1.83 -0.89 -9.56
C ASN A 91 -1.69 -0.96 -8.03
N GLN A 92 -2.17 0.08 -7.36
CA GLN A 92 -2.55 0.02 -5.95
C GLN A 92 -4.06 -0.14 -5.90
N ALA A 93 -4.53 -1.22 -5.30
CA ALA A 93 -5.92 -1.60 -5.33
C ALA A 93 -6.35 -2.32 -4.05
N VAL A 94 -7.65 -2.57 -3.94
CA VAL A 94 -8.24 -3.33 -2.82
C VAL A 94 -8.56 -4.74 -3.29
N ALA A 95 -7.94 -5.72 -2.62
CA ALA A 95 -8.24 -7.12 -2.80
C ALA A 95 -9.18 -7.62 -1.72
N VAL A 96 -10.04 -8.55 -2.06
CA VAL A 96 -10.86 -9.35 -1.14
C VAL A 96 -10.48 -10.82 -1.27
N ALA A 97 -10.68 -11.60 -0.21
CA ALA A 97 -10.64 -13.05 -0.34
C ALA A 97 -11.80 -13.49 -1.25
N ALA A 98 -11.50 -14.30 -2.27
CA ALA A 98 -12.50 -14.67 -3.29
C ALA A 98 -13.68 -15.47 -2.71
N ASP A 99 -13.44 -16.22 -1.65
CA ASP A 99 -14.49 -16.98 -0.93
C ASP A 99 -15.55 -16.11 -0.25
N THR A 100 -15.32 -14.81 -0.11
CA THR A 100 -16.30 -13.86 0.47
C THR A 100 -17.41 -13.48 -0.50
N GLY A 101 -17.21 -13.66 -1.79
CA GLY A 101 -18.14 -13.27 -2.84
C GLY A 101 -18.34 -11.75 -3.00
N ILE A 102 -17.51 -10.92 -2.34
CA ILE A 102 -17.59 -9.45 -2.45
C ILE A 102 -17.10 -9.01 -3.83
N THR A 103 -17.86 -8.15 -4.52
CA THR A 103 -17.60 -7.70 -5.89
C THR A 103 -17.56 -6.18 -6.04
N SER A 104 -17.96 -5.42 -5.02
CA SER A 104 -17.98 -3.96 -5.04
C SER A 104 -17.56 -3.35 -3.70
N PHE A 105 -17.12 -2.07 -3.72
CA PHE A 105 -16.78 -1.35 -2.49
C PHE A 105 -17.98 -1.13 -1.58
N ALA A 106 -19.20 -1.01 -2.10
CA ALA A 106 -20.40 -0.83 -1.30
C ALA A 106 -20.72 -2.07 -0.43
N GLU A 107 -20.34 -3.26 -0.88
CA GLU A 107 -20.50 -4.52 -0.15
C GLU A 107 -19.52 -4.69 1.01
N LEU A 108 -18.57 -3.75 1.18
CA LEU A 108 -17.70 -3.71 2.36
C LEU A 108 -18.42 -3.25 3.62
N ARG A 109 -19.67 -2.75 3.53
CA ARG A 109 -20.48 -2.38 4.69
C ARG A 109 -20.61 -3.54 5.67
N GLY A 110 -20.20 -3.29 6.93
CA GLY A 110 -20.19 -4.30 7.99
C GLY A 110 -19.11 -5.38 7.87
N ARG A 111 -18.25 -5.33 6.84
CA ARG A 111 -17.14 -6.28 6.68
C ARG A 111 -15.95 -5.89 7.56
N ARG A 112 -15.10 -6.88 7.87
CA ARG A 112 -13.89 -6.69 8.66
C ARG A 112 -12.79 -6.11 7.77
N VAL A 113 -12.39 -4.87 8.05
CA VAL A 113 -11.42 -4.11 7.25
C VAL A 113 -10.17 -3.83 8.09
N PRO A 114 -8.96 -4.12 7.60
CA PRO A 114 -7.73 -3.92 8.36
C PRO A 114 -7.36 -2.45 8.45
N TYR A 115 -7.00 -2.03 9.65
CA TYR A 115 -6.35 -0.75 9.93
C TYR A 115 -4.92 -1.00 10.39
N VAL A 116 -3.93 -0.39 9.73
CA VAL A 116 -2.52 -0.62 10.07
C VAL A 116 -2.00 0.50 10.93
N ARG A 117 -1.59 0.18 12.17
CA ARG A 117 -1.07 1.19 13.11
C ARG A 117 0.18 1.86 12.54
N ALA A 118 0.28 3.18 12.72
CA ALA A 118 1.40 3.99 12.25
C ALA A 118 1.67 3.90 10.72
N ALA A 119 0.62 3.64 9.93
CA ALA A 119 0.65 3.56 8.47
C ALA A 119 -0.44 4.42 7.83
N PRO A 120 -0.39 5.77 7.98
CA PRO A 120 -1.40 6.66 7.44
C PRO A 120 -1.60 6.48 5.93
N ALA A 121 -0.54 6.20 5.17
CA ALA A 121 -0.66 5.98 3.73
C ALA A 121 -1.58 4.81 3.36
N LEU A 122 -1.51 3.70 4.12
CA LEU A 122 -2.39 2.55 3.89
C LEU A 122 -3.83 2.84 4.29
N ASN A 123 -4.02 3.52 5.43
CA ASN A 123 -5.33 3.78 6.00
C ASN A 123 -6.10 4.83 5.19
N VAL A 124 -5.46 5.92 4.79
CA VAL A 124 -6.08 6.95 3.92
C VAL A 124 -6.37 6.39 2.53
N SER A 125 -5.48 5.52 2.00
CA SER A 125 -5.78 4.86 0.73
C SER A 125 -6.99 3.94 0.84
N MET A 126 -7.10 3.15 1.92
CA MET A 126 -8.28 2.32 2.15
C MET A 126 -9.55 3.17 2.32
N GLU A 127 -9.47 4.28 3.05
CA GLU A 127 -10.57 5.24 3.23
C GLU A 127 -11.06 5.80 1.89
N ALA A 128 -10.15 6.13 0.97
CA ALA A 128 -10.51 6.60 -0.37
C ALA A 128 -11.31 5.55 -1.15
N TYR A 129 -10.94 4.27 -1.05
CA TYR A 129 -11.70 3.19 -1.67
C TYR A 129 -13.04 2.92 -0.96
N LEU A 130 -13.12 3.05 0.37
CA LEU A 130 -14.39 3.02 1.08
C LEU A 130 -15.31 4.15 0.59
N ALA A 131 -14.77 5.37 0.46
CA ALA A 131 -15.51 6.52 -0.07
C ALA A 131 -16.01 6.29 -1.50
N CYS A 132 -15.27 5.60 -2.37
CA CYS A 132 -15.75 5.15 -3.68
C CYS A 132 -17.07 4.37 -3.55
N GLY A 133 -17.16 3.46 -2.59
CA GLY A 133 -18.38 2.70 -2.27
C GLY A 133 -19.43 3.47 -1.47
N GLY A 134 -19.23 4.76 -1.21
CA GLY A 134 -20.12 5.55 -0.35
C GLY A 134 -20.07 5.17 1.13
N LEU A 135 -18.91 4.68 1.59
CA LEU A 135 -18.66 4.22 2.95
C LEU A 135 -17.57 5.06 3.63
N THR A 136 -17.56 4.99 4.96
CA THR A 136 -16.54 5.52 5.84
C THR A 136 -15.99 4.41 6.74
N TRP A 137 -15.03 4.72 7.60
CA TRP A 137 -14.55 3.78 8.63
C TRP A 137 -15.64 3.37 9.63
N ASP A 138 -16.69 4.19 9.83
CA ASP A 138 -17.81 3.89 10.74
C ASP A 138 -18.79 2.85 10.15
N ASP A 139 -18.74 2.62 8.83
CA ASP A 139 -19.58 1.65 8.13
C ASP A 139 -19.00 0.23 8.11
N VAL A 140 -17.80 0.03 8.61
CA VAL A 140 -17.07 -1.25 8.57
C VAL A 140 -16.57 -1.68 9.94
N VAL A 141 -16.25 -2.96 10.09
CA VAL A 141 -15.64 -3.47 11.32
C VAL A 141 -14.12 -3.33 11.19
N ARG A 142 -13.58 -2.31 11.84
CA ARG A 142 -12.14 -2.05 11.85
C ARG A 142 -11.39 -3.08 12.70
N VAL A 143 -10.34 -3.69 12.13
CA VAL A 143 -9.44 -4.62 12.82
C VAL A 143 -8.00 -4.10 12.75
N ASP A 144 -7.38 -3.86 13.90
CA ASP A 144 -6.05 -3.26 13.99
C ASP A 144 -4.93 -4.28 13.74
N PHE A 145 -3.97 -3.91 12.90
CA PHE A 145 -2.76 -4.69 12.61
C PHE A 145 -1.48 -3.89 12.88
N PRO A 146 -0.38 -4.56 13.30
CA PRO A 146 0.88 -3.89 13.57
C PRO A 146 1.65 -3.48 12.30
N GLY A 147 1.35 -4.08 11.13
CA GLY A 147 2.13 -3.82 9.93
C GLY A 147 1.51 -4.36 8.64
N TYR A 148 2.16 -4.00 7.52
CA TYR A 148 1.72 -4.32 6.16
C TYR A 148 1.54 -5.82 5.90
N ASP A 149 2.53 -6.65 6.28
CA ASP A 149 2.45 -8.09 6.04
C ASP A 149 1.42 -8.76 6.95
N ALA A 150 1.31 -8.28 8.20
CA ALA A 150 0.36 -8.82 9.18
C ALA A 150 -1.11 -8.71 8.71
N LYS A 151 -1.49 -7.58 8.08
CA LYS A 151 -2.86 -7.43 7.56
C LYS A 151 -3.16 -8.41 6.41
N TRP A 152 -2.18 -8.72 5.54
CA TRP A 152 -2.35 -9.69 4.47
C TRP A 152 -2.47 -11.12 5.02
N ASN A 153 -1.67 -11.44 6.03
CA ASN A 153 -1.82 -12.71 6.75
C ASN A 153 -3.21 -12.79 7.40
N GLY A 154 -3.73 -11.66 7.92
CA GLY A 154 -5.10 -11.58 8.43
C GLY A 154 -6.16 -11.92 7.38
N VAL A 155 -5.98 -11.50 6.11
CA VAL A 155 -6.91 -11.93 5.03
C VAL A 155 -6.77 -13.44 4.78
N ILE A 156 -5.55 -13.96 4.66
CA ILE A 156 -5.28 -15.37 4.40
C ILE A 156 -5.88 -16.26 5.51
N ASN A 157 -5.75 -15.83 6.77
CA ASN A 157 -6.24 -16.56 7.94
C ASN A 157 -7.75 -16.38 8.20
N GLY A 158 -8.40 -15.42 7.53
CA GLY A 158 -9.82 -15.13 7.74
C GLY A 158 -10.11 -14.18 8.91
N ASP A 159 -9.12 -13.48 9.43
CA ASP A 159 -9.32 -12.44 10.48
C ASP A 159 -10.00 -11.19 9.91
N VAL A 160 -9.73 -10.88 8.65
CA VAL A 160 -10.35 -9.81 7.86
C VAL A 160 -10.72 -10.32 6.46
N ASP A 161 -11.56 -9.55 5.76
CA ASP A 161 -12.13 -9.96 4.48
C ASP A 161 -11.44 -9.31 3.28
N VAL A 162 -10.67 -8.25 3.52
CA VAL A 162 -10.15 -7.32 2.50
C VAL A 162 -8.78 -6.77 2.89
N ALA A 163 -7.98 -6.38 1.90
CA ALA A 163 -6.77 -5.59 2.13
C ALA A 163 -6.43 -4.68 0.94
N PHE A 164 -5.94 -3.47 1.23
CA PHE A 164 -5.36 -2.57 0.25
C PHE A 164 -3.87 -2.89 0.03
N GLY A 165 -3.41 -2.83 -1.20
CA GLY A 165 -1.98 -2.99 -1.50
C GLY A 165 -1.65 -2.94 -2.99
N THR A 166 -0.39 -3.22 -3.30
CA THR A 166 0.11 -3.22 -4.68
C THR A 166 -0.11 -4.59 -5.31
N THR A 167 -0.68 -4.63 -6.51
CA THR A 167 -1.06 -5.87 -7.22
C THR A 167 0.11 -6.84 -7.46
N VAL A 168 1.34 -6.33 -7.55
CA VAL A 168 2.58 -7.12 -7.81
C VAL A 168 3.41 -7.39 -6.55
N SER A 169 2.93 -7.08 -5.36
CA SER A 169 3.66 -7.44 -4.14
C SER A 169 3.44 -8.91 -3.76
N GLY A 170 4.39 -9.50 -3.00
CA GLY A 170 4.33 -10.91 -2.62
C GLY A 170 3.06 -11.34 -1.87
N PRO A 171 2.52 -10.54 -0.92
CA PRO A 171 1.33 -10.91 -0.16
C PRO A 171 0.07 -11.22 -1.00
N PRO A 172 -0.32 -10.44 -2.02
CA PRO A 172 -1.40 -10.82 -2.93
C PRO A 172 -1.22 -12.18 -3.60
N PHE A 173 0.00 -12.51 -4.05
CA PHE A 173 0.27 -13.83 -4.63
C PHE A 173 0.14 -14.97 -3.60
N ARG A 174 0.45 -14.71 -2.32
CA ARG A 174 0.18 -15.69 -1.25
C ARG A 174 -1.32 -15.88 -1.01
N LEU A 175 -2.11 -14.79 -1.07
CA LEU A 175 -3.57 -14.89 -0.96
C LEU A 175 -4.16 -15.64 -2.16
N GLU A 176 -3.71 -15.35 -3.38
CA GLU A 176 -4.10 -16.05 -4.61
C GLU A 176 -3.83 -17.56 -4.49
N ALA A 177 -2.66 -17.95 -3.99
CA ALA A 177 -2.26 -19.35 -3.80
C ALA A 177 -2.92 -20.03 -2.58
N SER A 178 -3.61 -19.27 -1.72
CA SER A 178 -4.31 -19.83 -0.56
C SER A 178 -5.67 -20.42 -0.96
N PRO A 179 -6.29 -21.28 -0.10
CA PRO A 179 -7.64 -21.79 -0.36
C PRO A 179 -8.72 -20.69 -0.49
N ARG A 180 -8.44 -19.48 0.03
CA ARG A 180 -9.37 -18.37 -0.04
C ARG A 180 -9.38 -17.67 -1.40
N GLY A 181 -8.28 -17.76 -2.18
CA GLY A 181 -8.15 -17.07 -3.45
C GLY A 181 -8.16 -15.53 -3.32
N ILE A 182 -8.03 -14.84 -4.43
CA ILE A 182 -8.03 -13.38 -4.50
C ILE A 182 -8.98 -12.86 -5.59
N ASN A 183 -9.73 -11.80 -5.27
CA ASN A 183 -10.38 -10.92 -6.24
C ASN A 183 -9.99 -9.48 -5.95
N TRP A 184 -9.88 -8.67 -7.01
CA TRP A 184 -9.67 -7.23 -6.90
C TRP A 184 -10.98 -6.49 -7.12
N LEU A 185 -11.28 -5.51 -6.25
CA LEU A 185 -12.49 -4.70 -6.39
C LEU A 185 -12.26 -3.60 -7.44
N PRO A 186 -13.10 -3.52 -8.48
CA PRO A 186 -12.90 -2.55 -9.55
C PRO A 186 -13.26 -1.12 -9.10
N ALA A 187 -12.46 -0.14 -9.56
CA ALA A 187 -12.81 1.27 -9.56
C ALA A 187 -13.02 1.73 -11.02
N PRO A 188 -14.21 1.53 -11.61
CA PRO A 188 -14.45 1.76 -13.03
C PRO A 188 -14.13 3.20 -13.41
N HIS A 189 -13.41 3.38 -14.53
CA HIS A 189 -12.93 4.69 -14.97
C HIS A 189 -14.05 5.66 -15.37
N ASP A 190 -15.21 5.15 -15.71
CA ASP A 190 -16.42 5.87 -16.08
C ASP A 190 -17.38 6.16 -14.91
N ASP A 191 -17.14 5.59 -13.72
CA ASP A 191 -17.90 5.93 -12.50
C ASP A 191 -17.40 7.25 -11.92
N ALA A 192 -17.93 8.36 -12.44
CA ALA A 192 -17.57 9.71 -11.98
C ALA A 192 -17.83 9.92 -10.48
N GLY A 193 -18.90 9.35 -9.95
CA GLY A 193 -19.24 9.50 -8.52
C GLY A 193 -18.28 8.76 -7.60
N CYS A 194 -17.81 7.57 -7.96
CA CYS A 194 -16.74 6.86 -7.25
C CYS A 194 -15.47 7.71 -7.22
N TRP A 195 -15.02 8.20 -8.37
CA TRP A 195 -13.78 8.98 -8.47
C TRP A 195 -13.86 10.32 -7.75
N GLU A 196 -15.00 11.02 -7.81
CA GLU A 196 -15.19 12.26 -7.05
C GLU A 196 -15.03 12.04 -5.54
N ARG A 197 -15.69 11.02 -4.98
CA ARG A 197 -15.57 10.67 -3.56
C ARG A 197 -14.18 10.20 -3.18
N MET A 198 -13.55 9.37 -4.03
CA MET A 198 -12.20 8.87 -3.80
C MET A 198 -11.17 10.01 -3.78
N LEU A 199 -11.24 10.93 -4.75
CA LEU A 199 -10.31 12.05 -4.88
C LEU A 199 -10.50 13.11 -3.80
N ALA A 200 -11.69 13.22 -3.21
CA ALA A 200 -11.91 14.07 -2.04
C ALA A 200 -11.11 13.60 -0.81
N VAL A 201 -10.85 12.30 -0.68
CA VAL A 201 -10.03 11.72 0.40
C VAL A 201 -8.56 11.65 0.02
N GLY A 202 -8.26 11.18 -1.21
CA GLY A 202 -6.92 10.96 -1.71
C GLY A 202 -6.69 11.62 -3.08
N PRO A 203 -6.38 12.92 -3.14
CA PRO A 203 -6.28 13.68 -4.40
C PRO A 203 -5.10 13.24 -5.29
N TYR A 204 -4.28 12.34 -4.82
CA TYR A 204 -3.12 11.78 -5.52
C TYR A 204 -3.45 10.52 -6.34
N PHE A 205 -4.67 10.00 -6.27
CA PHE A 205 -5.07 8.87 -7.10
C PHE A 205 -5.26 9.29 -8.57
N THR A 206 -4.85 8.41 -9.47
CA THR A 206 -5.04 8.56 -10.91
C THR A 206 -5.59 7.27 -11.50
N LYS A 207 -6.38 7.39 -12.54
CA LYS A 207 -6.91 6.24 -13.27
C LYS A 207 -5.76 5.50 -13.96
N HIS A 208 -5.69 4.20 -13.75
CA HIS A 208 -4.68 3.34 -14.36
C HIS A 208 -5.25 1.93 -14.56
N MET A 209 -4.84 1.27 -15.62
CA MET A 209 -5.20 -0.11 -15.90
C MET A 209 -3.98 -0.99 -15.64
N ALA A 210 -4.06 -1.85 -14.62
CA ALA A 210 -3.00 -2.83 -14.34
C ALA A 210 -3.13 -4.02 -15.27
N THR A 211 -2.00 -4.46 -15.83
CA THR A 211 -1.90 -5.68 -16.63
C THR A 211 -0.93 -6.69 -16.02
N ARG A 212 -0.46 -6.43 -14.80
CA ARG A 212 0.40 -7.34 -14.02
C ARG A 212 0.00 -7.33 -12.55
N GLY A 213 -0.06 -8.53 -11.99
CA GLY A 213 -0.39 -8.73 -10.57
C GLY A 213 -0.93 -10.13 -10.30
N ALA A 214 -1.22 -10.41 -9.03
CA ALA A 214 -1.92 -11.63 -8.64
C ALA A 214 -3.29 -11.68 -9.35
N SER A 215 -3.57 -12.73 -10.09
CA SER A 215 -4.77 -12.91 -10.95
C SER A 215 -5.01 -11.78 -11.97
N ILE A 216 -3.98 -11.01 -12.32
CA ILE A 216 -4.03 -9.92 -13.30
C ILE A 216 -3.03 -10.21 -14.43
N SER A 217 -3.49 -10.10 -15.68
CA SER A 217 -2.71 -10.29 -16.90
C SER A 217 -3.20 -9.36 -18.01
N ASP A 218 -2.57 -9.43 -19.18
CA ASP A 218 -3.03 -8.69 -20.37
C ASP A 218 -4.45 -9.12 -20.80
N ASP A 219 -4.81 -10.40 -20.59
CA ASP A 219 -6.13 -10.94 -20.91
C ASP A 219 -7.17 -10.71 -19.78
N ASN A 220 -6.72 -10.36 -18.60
CA ASN A 220 -7.55 -10.07 -17.42
C ASN A 220 -7.00 -8.83 -16.68
N PRO A 221 -7.09 -7.63 -17.28
CA PRO A 221 -6.59 -6.39 -16.67
C PRO A 221 -7.48 -5.92 -15.51
N HIS A 222 -6.91 -5.08 -14.62
CA HIS A 222 -7.62 -4.48 -13.49
C HIS A 222 -7.37 -2.98 -13.40
#